data_97aa94536f57ee06e6b154378dd57c5e
#
_entry.id   97aa94536f57ee06e6b154378dd57c5e
#
_cell.length_a   1.000
_cell.length_b   1.000
_cell.length_c   1.000
_cell.angle_alpha   90.00
_cell.angle_beta   90.00
_cell.angle_gamma   90.00
#
_symmetry.space_group_name_H-M   'P 1'
#
loop_
_entity.id
_entity.type
_entity.pdbx_description
1 polymer ?
#
loop_
_entity_poly.entity_id
_entity_poly.type
_entity_poly.pdbx_seq_one_letter_code
_entity_poly.pdbx_strand_id
1 'polypeptide(L)'
;MSMRSISSGCWSRNDNWLYMTLFFEFLQVAMGNRKSLSCGNKDADWQRLFDFCKRQALIGVGFTAVEKLHAVGVVCPAALRMQWMALALQIEKRNGLLNQQCSHLAGRYEHDGLSTCILKGQGNLLNYPEELRIRRMPGDIDVWCIPQKDGLDIAVATGNKNVEYVNYRGVNAVIEYARMQFRLCGIDKQPRAIYHHIDAPSIDGTEVEIHYKPSFCRSLIRNRRMQKWFADHAYEC
;
A
#
# COMPACT_ATOMS: atom_id res chain seq x y z
N MET A 1 -43.69 11.56 16.87
CA MET A 1 -42.56 10.93 16.14
C MET A 1 -41.46 10.64 17.15
N SER A 2 -41.31 9.38 17.53
CA SER A 2 -40.43 8.94 18.62
C SER A 2 -39.05 8.62 18.04
N MET A 3 -38.02 9.37 18.45
CA MET A 3 -36.62 9.01 18.22
C MET A 3 -36.27 7.78 19.06
N ARG A 4 -36.05 6.67 18.41
CA ARG A 4 -35.45 5.49 19.07
C ARG A 4 -33.96 5.77 19.32
N SER A 5 -33.59 5.85 20.57
CA SER A 5 -32.22 5.90 21.04
C SER A 5 -31.50 4.62 20.65
N ILE A 6 -30.41 4.75 19.91
CA ILE A 6 -29.48 3.66 19.67
C ILE A 6 -28.70 3.47 20.98
N SER A 7 -29.04 2.42 21.71
CA SER A 7 -28.32 2.01 22.92
C SER A 7 -26.91 1.59 22.51
N SER A 8 -25.91 2.33 22.97
CA SER A 8 -24.50 1.90 23.01
C SER A 8 -24.38 0.73 23.97
N GLY A 9 -24.49 -0.50 23.46
CA GLY A 9 -24.30 -1.72 24.23
C GLY A 9 -22.88 -1.74 24.81
N CYS A 10 -22.80 -1.65 26.13
CA CYS A 10 -21.57 -1.84 26.89
C CYS A 10 -21.19 -3.32 26.81
N TRP A 11 -20.18 -3.65 26.03
CA TRP A 11 -19.66 -5.02 25.84
C TRP A 11 -18.94 -5.46 27.12
N SER A 12 -19.22 -6.68 27.60
CA SER A 12 -18.42 -7.26 28.68
C SER A 12 -16.97 -7.52 28.20
N ARG A 13 -15.99 -7.46 29.10
CA ARG A 13 -14.59 -7.78 28.75
C ARG A 13 -14.44 -9.19 28.15
N ASN A 14 -15.26 -10.14 28.59
CA ASN A 14 -15.25 -11.52 28.12
C ASN A 14 -15.72 -11.63 26.66
N ASP A 15 -16.76 -10.88 26.25
CA ASP A 15 -17.28 -10.92 24.88
C ASP A 15 -16.28 -10.35 23.87
N ASN A 16 -15.53 -9.32 24.25
CA ASN A 16 -14.48 -8.76 23.43
C ASN A 16 -13.31 -9.74 23.24
N TRP A 17 -12.93 -10.48 24.28
CA TRP A 17 -11.83 -11.44 24.20
C TRP A 17 -12.18 -12.62 23.30
N LEU A 18 -13.37 -13.20 23.47
CA LEU A 18 -13.87 -14.31 22.65
C LEU A 18 -13.94 -13.92 21.17
N TYR A 19 -14.39 -12.70 20.89
CA TYR A 19 -14.49 -12.18 19.54
C TYR A 19 -13.12 -11.93 18.90
N MET A 20 -12.16 -11.36 19.62
CA MET A 20 -10.79 -11.17 19.12
C MET A 20 -10.15 -12.50 18.79
N THR A 21 -10.37 -13.54 19.61
CA THR A 21 -9.89 -14.89 19.35
C THR A 21 -10.48 -15.43 18.03
N LEU A 22 -11.79 -15.32 17.84
CA LEU A 22 -12.47 -15.74 16.62
C LEU A 22 -11.91 -15.02 15.38
N PHE A 23 -11.69 -13.70 15.49
CA PHE A 23 -11.13 -12.93 14.40
C PHE A 23 -9.70 -13.37 14.02
N PHE A 24 -8.84 -13.62 15.01
CA PHE A 24 -7.50 -14.16 14.74
C PHE A 24 -7.53 -15.56 14.14
N GLU A 25 -8.43 -16.44 14.60
CA GLU A 25 -8.64 -17.74 13.97
C GLU A 25 -9.08 -17.61 12.51
N PHE A 26 -9.99 -16.68 12.25
CA PHE A 26 -10.45 -16.36 10.90
C PHE A 26 -9.32 -15.88 9.99
N LEU A 27 -8.43 -15.01 10.47
CA LEU A 27 -7.24 -14.61 9.74
C LEU A 27 -6.27 -15.77 9.52
N GLN A 28 -6.09 -16.66 10.50
CA GLN A 28 -5.27 -17.86 10.34
C GLN A 28 -5.81 -18.80 9.24
N VAL A 29 -7.15 -18.87 9.09
CA VAL A 29 -7.77 -19.59 7.98
C VAL A 29 -7.43 -18.90 6.65
N ALA A 30 -7.52 -17.56 6.56
CA ALA A 30 -7.13 -16.83 5.36
C ALA A 30 -5.69 -17.15 4.95
N MET A 31 -4.76 -17.14 5.91
CA MET A 31 -3.33 -17.40 5.69
C MET A 31 -2.99 -18.90 5.46
N GLY A 32 -3.97 -19.81 5.58
CA GLY A 32 -3.73 -21.24 5.42
C GLY A 32 -3.15 -21.95 6.66
N ASN A 33 -2.97 -21.26 7.77
CA ASN A 33 -2.42 -21.81 9.02
C ASN A 33 -3.47 -22.61 9.81
N ARG A 34 -4.74 -22.52 9.41
CA ARG A 34 -5.86 -23.18 10.10
C ARG A 34 -6.93 -23.58 9.08
N LYS A 35 -7.69 -24.63 9.34
CA LYS A 35 -8.75 -25.15 8.45
C LYS A 35 -10.18 -24.87 8.94
N SER A 36 -10.37 -24.53 10.22
CA SER A 36 -11.69 -24.36 10.84
C SER A 36 -11.66 -23.33 11.97
N LEU A 37 -12.84 -22.87 12.38
CA LEU A 37 -13.03 -22.02 13.55
C LEU A 37 -13.35 -22.87 14.77
N SER A 38 -12.94 -22.44 15.97
CA SER A 38 -13.22 -23.16 17.23
C SER A 38 -14.69 -23.11 17.63
N CYS A 39 -15.42 -22.04 17.26
CA CYS A 39 -16.82 -21.86 17.63
C CYS A 39 -17.81 -22.72 16.83
N GLY A 40 -17.38 -23.49 15.83
CA GLY A 40 -18.27 -24.22 14.94
C GLY A 40 -19.08 -23.31 13.97
N ASN A 41 -19.86 -23.94 13.08
CA ASN A 41 -20.52 -23.26 11.95
C ASN A 41 -21.69 -22.36 12.33
N LYS A 42 -22.33 -22.59 13.50
CA LYS A 42 -23.56 -21.91 13.89
C LYS A 42 -23.34 -20.64 14.68
N ASP A 43 -22.16 -20.48 15.27
CA ASP A 43 -21.87 -19.43 16.24
C ASP A 43 -20.97 -18.30 15.70
N ALA A 44 -20.57 -18.39 14.43
CA ALA A 44 -19.76 -17.33 13.81
C ALA A 44 -20.61 -16.10 13.54
N ASP A 45 -20.29 -14.99 14.19
CA ASP A 45 -20.89 -13.69 13.89
C ASP A 45 -20.29 -13.12 12.61
N TRP A 46 -20.81 -13.58 11.47
CA TRP A 46 -20.35 -13.19 10.14
C TRP A 46 -20.42 -11.69 9.86
N GLN A 47 -21.49 -11.04 10.32
CA GLN A 47 -21.65 -9.59 10.13
C GLN A 47 -20.54 -8.84 10.87
N ARG A 48 -20.26 -9.24 12.10
CA ARG A 48 -19.23 -8.61 12.91
C ARG A 48 -17.82 -8.87 12.35
N LEU A 49 -17.55 -10.07 11.83
CA LEU A 49 -16.28 -10.38 11.13
C LEU A 49 -16.12 -9.50 9.88
N PHE A 50 -17.16 -9.34 9.08
CA PHE A 50 -17.17 -8.47 7.91
C PHE A 50 -16.88 -7.02 8.28
N ASP A 51 -17.61 -6.48 9.26
CA ASP A 51 -17.45 -5.09 9.71
C ASP A 51 -16.04 -4.84 10.30
N PHE A 52 -15.49 -5.84 10.97
CA PHE A 52 -14.14 -5.74 11.51
C PHE A 52 -13.09 -5.77 10.38
N CYS A 53 -13.21 -6.69 9.43
CA CYS A 53 -12.35 -6.72 8.24
C CYS A 53 -12.41 -5.40 7.47
N LYS A 54 -13.60 -4.79 7.36
CA LYS A 54 -13.78 -3.48 6.73
C LYS A 54 -13.01 -2.38 7.47
N ARG A 55 -13.12 -2.33 8.79
CA ARG A 55 -12.42 -1.33 9.62
C ARG A 55 -10.90 -1.51 9.64
N GLN A 56 -10.42 -2.75 9.48
CA GLN A 56 -8.99 -3.08 9.49
C GLN A 56 -8.35 -3.15 8.10
N ALA A 57 -9.07 -2.74 7.05
CA ALA A 57 -8.60 -2.83 5.66
C ALA A 57 -8.23 -4.28 5.22
N LEU A 58 -8.95 -5.27 5.75
CA LEU A 58 -8.71 -6.71 5.53
C LEU A 58 -9.85 -7.39 4.74
N ILE A 59 -10.69 -6.64 4.04
CA ILE A 59 -11.85 -7.19 3.30
C ILE A 59 -11.44 -8.29 2.33
N GLY A 60 -10.45 -8.07 1.48
CA GLY A 60 -10.01 -9.07 0.51
C GLY A 60 -9.40 -10.30 1.20
N VAL A 61 -8.52 -10.10 2.18
CA VAL A 61 -7.93 -11.18 2.98
C VAL A 61 -9.03 -11.97 3.73
N GLY A 62 -9.99 -11.29 4.36
CA GLY A 62 -11.11 -11.92 5.02
C GLY A 62 -11.98 -12.73 4.06
N PHE A 63 -12.17 -12.28 2.83
CA PHE A 63 -12.91 -13.05 1.84
C PHE A 63 -12.23 -14.37 1.47
N THR A 64 -10.91 -14.44 1.46
CA THR A 64 -10.17 -15.71 1.32
C THR A 64 -10.52 -16.71 2.43
N ALA A 65 -10.68 -16.23 3.68
CA ALA A 65 -11.13 -17.10 4.76
C ALA A 65 -12.57 -17.59 4.54
N VAL A 66 -13.48 -16.71 4.07
CA VAL A 66 -14.86 -17.10 3.73
C VAL A 66 -14.90 -18.22 2.68
N GLU A 67 -14.09 -18.12 1.63
CA GLU A 67 -13.99 -19.14 0.58
C GLU A 67 -13.46 -20.47 1.12
N LYS A 68 -12.36 -20.43 1.90
CA LYS A 68 -11.77 -21.62 2.51
C LYS A 68 -12.72 -22.31 3.49
N LEU A 69 -13.42 -21.54 4.32
CA LEU A 69 -14.43 -22.07 5.23
C LEU A 69 -15.63 -22.66 4.48
N HIS A 70 -16.07 -22.00 3.42
CA HIS A 70 -17.15 -22.53 2.58
C HIS A 70 -16.79 -23.89 1.97
N ALA A 71 -15.55 -24.07 1.53
CA ALA A 71 -15.07 -25.34 0.95
C ALA A 71 -15.11 -26.51 1.97
N VAL A 72 -15.09 -26.21 3.26
CA VAL A 72 -15.20 -27.23 4.34
C VAL A 72 -16.59 -27.25 5.01
N GLY A 73 -17.61 -26.64 4.37
CA GLY A 73 -19.01 -26.70 4.81
C GLY A 73 -19.40 -25.64 5.83
N VAL A 74 -18.54 -24.64 6.13
CA VAL A 74 -18.85 -23.51 7.02
C VAL A 74 -19.43 -22.37 6.19
N VAL A 75 -20.72 -22.12 6.29
CA VAL A 75 -21.46 -21.27 5.36
C VAL A 75 -21.69 -19.88 5.92
N CYS A 76 -21.11 -18.87 5.28
CA CYS A 76 -21.49 -17.47 5.45
C CYS A 76 -22.86 -17.20 4.82
N PRO A 77 -23.76 -16.39 5.43
CA PRO A 77 -25.06 -16.04 4.83
C PRO A 77 -24.90 -15.51 3.40
N ALA A 78 -25.70 -16.02 2.47
CA ALA A 78 -25.54 -15.80 1.04
C ALA A 78 -25.45 -14.31 0.64
N ALA A 79 -26.37 -13.48 1.18
CA ALA A 79 -26.38 -12.04 0.90
C ALA A 79 -25.09 -11.35 1.34
N LEU A 80 -24.60 -11.65 2.55
CA LEU A 80 -23.37 -11.08 3.09
C LEU A 80 -22.15 -11.58 2.32
N ARG A 81 -22.12 -12.86 1.95
CA ARG A 81 -21.04 -13.44 1.12
C ARG A 81 -20.95 -12.76 -0.24
N MET A 82 -22.08 -12.49 -0.89
CA MET A 82 -22.11 -11.76 -2.16
C MET A 82 -21.60 -10.32 -2.02
N GLN A 83 -22.01 -9.63 -0.94
CA GLN A 83 -21.50 -8.29 -0.64
C GLN A 83 -19.99 -8.30 -0.40
N TRP A 84 -19.49 -9.26 0.36
CA TRP A 84 -18.07 -9.42 0.64
C TRP A 84 -17.27 -9.71 -0.63
N MET A 85 -17.77 -10.63 -1.45
CA MET A 85 -17.18 -10.98 -2.75
C MET A 85 -17.08 -9.76 -3.67
N ALA A 86 -18.13 -8.97 -3.77
CA ALA A 86 -18.11 -7.77 -4.62
C ALA A 86 -17.02 -6.79 -4.21
N LEU A 87 -16.82 -6.57 -2.91
CA LEU A 87 -15.74 -5.72 -2.40
C LEU A 87 -14.34 -6.34 -2.62
N ALA A 88 -14.21 -7.65 -2.45
CA ALA A 88 -12.95 -8.35 -2.70
C ALA A 88 -12.54 -8.24 -4.18
N LEU A 89 -13.47 -8.44 -5.12
CA LEU A 89 -13.23 -8.28 -6.56
C LEU A 89 -12.82 -6.84 -6.93
N GLN A 90 -13.39 -5.82 -6.27
CA GLN A 90 -12.95 -4.43 -6.46
C GLN A 90 -11.50 -4.23 -6.00
N ILE A 91 -11.12 -4.84 -4.87
CA ILE A 91 -9.74 -4.81 -4.36
C ILE A 91 -8.79 -5.50 -5.34
N GLU A 92 -9.15 -6.69 -5.85
CA GLU A 92 -8.37 -7.42 -6.84
C GLU A 92 -8.15 -6.60 -8.12
N LYS A 93 -9.22 -6.03 -8.66
CA LYS A 93 -9.14 -5.15 -9.83
C LYS A 93 -8.22 -3.95 -9.58
N ARG A 94 -8.34 -3.32 -8.42
CA ARG A 94 -7.49 -2.17 -8.04
C ARG A 94 -6.03 -2.56 -7.90
N ASN A 95 -5.72 -3.73 -7.30
CA ASN A 95 -4.35 -4.24 -7.22
C ASN A 95 -3.77 -4.56 -8.61
N GLY A 96 -4.56 -5.13 -9.51
CA GLY A 96 -4.13 -5.35 -10.89
C GLY A 96 -3.73 -4.04 -11.60
N LEU A 97 -4.54 -2.99 -11.45
CA LEU A 97 -4.23 -1.66 -11.99
C LEU A 97 -2.96 -1.08 -11.32
N LEU A 98 -2.86 -1.18 -10.01
CA LEU A 98 -1.72 -0.66 -9.26
C LEU A 98 -0.40 -1.35 -9.67
N ASN A 99 -0.42 -2.67 -9.92
CA ASN A 99 0.74 -3.39 -10.43
C ASN A 99 1.18 -2.88 -11.82
N GLN A 100 0.22 -2.61 -12.71
CA GLN A 100 0.52 -2.01 -14.02
C GLN A 100 1.10 -0.61 -13.89
N GLN A 101 0.55 0.21 -13.00
CA GLN A 101 1.04 1.55 -12.73
C GLN A 101 2.46 1.54 -12.14
N CYS A 102 2.77 0.62 -11.21
CA CYS A 102 4.12 0.43 -10.68
C CYS A 102 5.13 0.07 -11.80
N SER A 103 4.78 -0.88 -12.65
CA SER A 103 5.63 -1.29 -13.77
C SER A 103 5.87 -0.14 -14.78
N HIS A 104 4.81 0.60 -15.11
CA HIS A 104 4.91 1.77 -15.99
C HIS A 104 5.79 2.87 -15.40
N LEU A 105 5.61 3.18 -14.11
CA LEU A 105 6.41 4.18 -13.41
C LEU A 105 7.89 3.78 -13.37
N ALA A 106 8.19 2.53 -12.97
CA ALA A 106 9.56 2.04 -12.91
C ALA A 106 10.24 2.17 -14.28
N GLY A 107 9.61 1.67 -15.35
CA GLY A 107 10.17 1.76 -16.70
C GLY A 107 10.38 3.20 -17.18
N ARG A 108 9.45 4.11 -16.86
CA ARG A 108 9.59 5.53 -17.19
C ARG A 108 10.76 6.17 -16.44
N TYR A 109 10.84 5.96 -15.14
CA TYR A 109 11.90 6.56 -14.32
C TYR A 109 13.29 5.99 -14.66
N GLU A 110 13.36 4.70 -15.01
CA GLU A 110 14.57 4.07 -15.51
C GLU A 110 15.03 4.64 -16.86
N HIS A 111 14.07 4.87 -17.78
CA HIS A 111 14.36 5.55 -19.05
C HIS A 111 14.87 6.98 -18.81
N ASP A 112 14.36 7.66 -17.81
CA ASP A 112 14.76 9.03 -17.44
C ASP A 112 16.11 9.07 -16.66
N GLY A 113 16.77 7.92 -16.43
CA GLY A 113 18.10 7.81 -15.83
C GLY A 113 18.11 7.58 -14.31
N LEU A 114 17.02 7.07 -13.76
CA LEU A 114 16.91 6.66 -12.37
C LEU A 114 16.91 5.13 -12.27
N SER A 115 17.57 4.55 -11.27
CA SER A 115 17.30 3.17 -10.83
C SER A 115 16.16 3.20 -9.82
N THR A 116 15.23 2.25 -9.92
CA THR A 116 13.99 2.25 -9.13
C THR A 116 13.80 0.96 -8.34
N CYS A 117 13.18 1.08 -7.18
CA CYS A 117 12.68 -0.05 -6.40
C CYS A 117 11.32 0.31 -5.81
N ILE A 118 10.29 -0.50 -6.08
CA ILE A 118 8.97 -0.32 -5.47
C ILE A 118 9.04 -0.74 -4.01
N LEU A 119 8.72 0.18 -3.13
CA LEU A 119 8.78 -0.03 -1.68
C LEU A 119 7.41 -0.46 -1.13
N LYS A 120 7.41 -0.86 0.16
CA LYS A 120 6.19 -1.12 0.97
C LYS A 120 5.12 -1.92 0.18
N GLY A 121 3.90 -1.43 0.17
CA GLY A 121 2.71 -1.90 -0.50
C GLY A 121 2.92 -2.98 -1.54
N GLN A 122 3.07 -2.59 -2.79
CA GLN A 122 3.24 -3.49 -3.93
C GLN A 122 4.61 -4.19 -3.93
N GLY A 123 5.66 -3.53 -3.44
CA GLY A 123 7.00 -4.13 -3.31
C GLY A 123 7.03 -5.34 -2.37
N ASN A 124 6.17 -5.36 -1.35
CA ASN A 124 6.10 -6.45 -0.39
C ASN A 124 5.20 -7.62 -0.80
N LEU A 125 4.52 -7.57 -1.95
CA LEU A 125 3.57 -8.61 -2.35
C LEU A 125 4.21 -10.00 -2.48
N LEU A 126 5.47 -10.08 -2.84
CA LEU A 126 6.20 -11.35 -2.95
C LEU A 126 6.30 -12.10 -1.61
N ASN A 127 6.20 -11.38 -0.50
CA ASN A 127 6.24 -11.95 0.85
C ASN A 127 4.87 -12.48 1.34
N TYR A 128 3.79 -12.23 0.57
CA TYR A 128 2.46 -12.74 0.87
C TYR A 128 2.24 -14.10 0.22
N PRO A 129 1.42 -15.01 0.84
CA PRO A 129 0.88 -16.17 0.14
C PRO A 129 0.26 -15.73 -1.19
N GLU A 130 0.44 -16.52 -2.24
CA GLU A 130 0.08 -16.14 -3.61
C GLU A 130 -1.38 -15.68 -3.73
N GLU A 131 -2.29 -16.40 -3.12
CA GLU A 131 -3.72 -16.10 -3.09
C GLU A 131 -4.10 -14.80 -2.37
N LEU A 132 -3.21 -14.27 -1.51
CA LEU A 132 -3.43 -13.02 -0.78
C LEU A 132 -2.81 -11.79 -1.45
N ARG A 133 -1.91 -11.98 -2.42
CA ARG A 133 -1.20 -10.88 -3.09
C ARG A 133 -2.16 -9.85 -3.69
N ILE A 134 -3.17 -10.32 -4.43
CA ILE A 134 -4.16 -9.46 -5.07
C ILE A 134 -5.30 -9.03 -4.13
N ARG A 135 -5.39 -9.61 -2.93
CA ARG A 135 -6.46 -9.36 -1.93
C ARG A 135 -6.06 -8.42 -0.80
N ARG A 136 -4.81 -8.03 -0.75
CA ARG A 136 -4.36 -6.98 0.15
C ARG A 136 -5.04 -5.65 -0.22
N MET A 137 -5.44 -4.85 0.78
CA MET A 137 -5.97 -3.50 0.50
C MET A 137 -4.88 -2.67 -0.20
N PRO A 138 -5.15 -2.16 -1.41
CA PRO A 138 -4.22 -1.30 -2.14
C PRO A 138 -4.13 0.08 -1.50
N GLY A 139 -2.99 0.76 -1.70
CA GLY A 139 -2.74 2.12 -1.22
C GLY A 139 -2.09 2.97 -2.31
N ASP A 140 -1.13 3.77 -1.92
CA ASP A 140 -0.24 4.57 -2.72
C ASP A 140 0.88 3.75 -3.39
N ILE A 141 1.65 4.41 -4.24
CA ILE A 141 2.87 3.86 -4.83
C ILE A 141 4.06 4.57 -4.20
N ASP A 142 4.84 3.84 -3.43
CA ASP A 142 6.13 4.27 -2.91
C ASP A 142 7.24 3.74 -3.82
N VAL A 143 8.00 4.62 -4.45
CA VAL A 143 9.12 4.24 -5.32
C VAL A 143 10.42 4.86 -4.85
N TRP A 144 11.40 4.04 -4.50
CA TRP A 144 12.75 4.51 -4.21
C TRP A 144 13.49 4.74 -5.51
N CYS A 145 14.06 5.94 -5.66
CA CYS A 145 14.79 6.36 -6.86
C CYS A 145 16.23 6.76 -6.52
N ILE A 146 17.16 6.31 -7.35
CA ILE A 146 18.58 6.64 -7.27
C ILE A 146 19.07 7.02 -8.68
N PRO A 147 19.81 8.12 -8.88
CA PRO A 147 20.42 8.41 -10.17
C PRO A 147 21.34 7.28 -10.63
N GLN A 148 21.20 6.81 -11.86
CA GLN A 148 22.02 5.74 -12.45
C GLN A 148 23.49 6.17 -12.70
N LYS A 149 23.73 7.49 -12.83
CA LYS A 149 25.04 8.13 -13.00
C LYS A 149 25.28 9.10 -11.87
N ASP A 150 26.44 9.75 -11.88
CA ASP A 150 26.82 10.75 -10.87
C ASP A 150 25.85 11.94 -10.75
N GLY A 151 24.85 12.03 -11.62
CA GLY A 151 23.81 13.05 -11.60
C GLY A 151 22.77 12.83 -12.67
N LEU A 152 21.76 13.71 -12.64
CA LEU A 152 20.66 13.76 -13.60
C LEU A 152 20.57 15.16 -14.20
N ASP A 153 20.56 15.26 -15.52
CA ASP A 153 20.39 16.53 -16.23
C ASP A 153 18.90 16.86 -16.30
N ILE A 154 18.51 17.93 -15.61
CA ILE A 154 17.13 18.34 -15.48
C ILE A 154 16.92 19.66 -16.20
N ALA A 155 15.91 19.70 -17.06
CA ALA A 155 15.47 20.91 -17.76
C ALA A 155 14.91 21.94 -16.77
N VAL A 156 15.50 23.12 -16.74
CA VAL A 156 15.08 24.26 -15.92
C VAL A 156 14.72 25.41 -16.85
N ALA A 157 13.51 25.93 -16.71
CA ALA A 157 13.12 27.13 -17.45
C ALA A 157 13.86 28.35 -16.89
N THR A 158 14.67 28.99 -17.72
CA THR A 158 15.23 30.30 -17.44
C THR A 158 14.36 31.36 -18.11
N GLY A 159 14.16 32.52 -17.49
CA GLY A 159 13.34 33.61 -18.04
C GLY A 159 13.59 33.82 -19.55
N ASN A 160 12.62 34.24 -20.34
CA ASN A 160 12.67 34.36 -21.79
C ASN A 160 12.51 33.08 -22.63
N LYS A 161 11.77 32.07 -22.17
CA LYS A 161 11.48 30.81 -22.90
C LYS A 161 12.71 29.92 -23.19
N ASN A 162 13.85 30.21 -22.61
CA ASN A 162 15.01 29.36 -22.72
C ASN A 162 14.95 28.24 -21.70
N VAL A 163 15.39 27.05 -22.10
CA VAL A 163 15.54 25.88 -21.23
C VAL A 163 17.02 25.60 -21.09
N GLU A 164 17.50 25.57 -19.88
CA GLU A 164 18.86 25.14 -19.56
C GLU A 164 18.81 23.77 -18.86
N TYR A 165 19.80 22.93 -19.13
CA TYR A 165 19.97 21.66 -18.44
C TYR A 165 20.96 21.84 -17.29
N VAL A 166 20.50 21.57 -16.07
CA VAL A 166 21.32 21.63 -14.85
C VAL A 166 21.54 20.23 -14.33
N ASN A 167 22.80 19.86 -14.12
CA ASN A 167 23.15 18.57 -13.53
C ASN A 167 22.98 18.61 -12.04
N TYR A 168 22.00 17.85 -11.53
CA TYR A 168 21.76 17.64 -10.10
C TYR A 168 22.31 16.28 -9.67
N ARG A 169 22.82 16.16 -8.43
CA ARG A 169 23.44 14.95 -7.92
C ARG A 169 22.76 14.41 -6.67
N GLY A 170 22.85 13.09 -6.47
CA GLY A 170 22.36 12.39 -5.28
C GLY A 170 20.89 12.70 -4.96
N VAL A 171 20.60 13.01 -3.72
CA VAL A 171 19.23 13.32 -3.23
C VAL A 171 18.61 14.51 -3.98
N ASN A 172 19.41 15.52 -4.31
CA ASN A 172 18.90 16.72 -5.00
C ASN A 172 18.44 16.39 -6.43
N ALA A 173 19.07 15.43 -7.11
CA ALA A 173 18.65 14.97 -8.41
C ALA A 173 17.23 14.38 -8.36
N VAL A 174 16.94 13.56 -7.37
CA VAL A 174 15.61 12.94 -7.19
C VAL A 174 14.56 13.98 -6.85
N ILE A 175 14.89 14.94 -5.98
CA ILE A 175 13.98 16.01 -5.60
C ILE A 175 13.64 16.91 -6.79
N GLU A 176 14.65 17.33 -7.56
CA GLU A 176 14.43 18.20 -8.72
C GLU A 176 13.75 17.46 -9.88
N TYR A 177 14.00 16.15 -10.02
CA TYR A 177 13.26 15.29 -10.94
C TYR A 177 11.75 15.28 -10.60
N ALA A 178 11.38 15.05 -9.35
CA ALA A 178 9.98 15.10 -8.92
C ALA A 178 9.35 16.48 -9.22
N ARG A 179 10.04 17.57 -8.91
CA ARG A 179 9.59 18.93 -9.21
C ARG A 179 9.43 19.18 -10.71
N MET A 180 10.34 18.67 -11.53
CA MET A 180 10.22 18.70 -12.99
C MET A 180 8.94 18.01 -13.47
N GLN A 181 8.59 16.84 -12.90
CA GLN A 181 7.33 16.15 -13.25
C GLN A 181 6.10 17.02 -12.98
N PHE A 182 6.05 17.75 -11.86
CA PHE A 182 4.96 18.70 -11.59
C PHE A 182 4.90 19.82 -12.63
N ARG A 183 6.04 20.40 -12.99
CA ARG A 183 6.10 21.43 -14.04
C ARG A 183 5.60 20.90 -15.39
N LEU A 184 6.01 19.70 -15.79
CA LEU A 184 5.57 19.06 -17.03
C LEU A 184 4.07 18.77 -17.06
N CYS A 185 3.47 18.51 -15.90
CA CYS A 185 2.02 18.35 -15.74
C CYS A 185 1.25 19.69 -15.66
N GLY A 186 1.94 20.84 -15.75
CA GLY A 186 1.31 22.15 -15.62
C GLY A 186 0.81 22.46 -14.20
N ILE A 187 1.39 21.83 -13.18
CA ILE A 187 1.02 22.02 -11.78
C ILE A 187 1.96 23.06 -11.16
N ASP A 188 1.44 24.26 -10.87
CA ASP A 188 2.23 25.39 -10.34
C ASP A 188 2.74 25.13 -8.91
N LYS A 189 1.91 24.47 -8.08
CA LYS A 189 2.28 24.15 -6.70
C LYS A 189 3.36 23.08 -6.66
N GLN A 190 4.57 23.49 -6.33
CA GLN A 190 5.70 22.57 -6.23
C GLN A 190 5.63 21.75 -4.94
N PRO A 191 5.94 20.44 -5.00
CA PRO A 191 5.93 19.57 -3.85
C PRO A 191 7.08 19.88 -2.90
N ARG A 192 6.84 19.66 -1.59
CA ARG A 192 7.84 19.84 -0.54
C ARG A 192 8.49 18.49 -0.21
N ALA A 193 9.81 18.44 -0.24
CA ALA A 193 10.55 17.27 0.25
C ALA A 193 10.38 17.11 1.77
N ILE A 194 10.02 15.93 2.24
CA ILE A 194 9.73 15.61 3.64
C ILE A 194 10.60 14.41 4.06
N TYR A 195 11.53 14.60 4.99
CA TYR A 195 12.39 13.56 5.59
C TYR A 195 13.05 12.59 4.60
N HIS A 196 12.30 11.83 3.83
CA HIS A 196 12.79 10.73 2.99
C HIS A 196 12.09 10.61 1.63
N HIS A 197 11.00 11.33 1.41
CA HIS A 197 10.24 11.32 0.16
C HIS A 197 9.81 12.72 -0.31
N ILE A 198 9.33 12.78 -1.52
CA ILE A 198 8.68 13.90 -2.15
C ILE A 198 7.51 13.38 -3.00
N ASP A 199 6.38 14.08 -2.98
CA ASP A 199 5.24 13.71 -3.81
C ASP A 199 5.59 13.82 -5.29
N ALA A 200 4.98 12.95 -6.10
CA ALA A 200 4.96 13.03 -7.56
C ALA A 200 3.52 13.27 -8.05
N PRO A 201 3.31 13.68 -9.31
CA PRO A 201 1.97 13.74 -9.88
C PRO A 201 1.28 12.39 -9.79
N SER A 202 0.01 12.38 -9.35
CA SER A 202 -0.79 11.16 -9.27
C SER A 202 -1.03 10.55 -10.64
N ILE A 203 -1.16 9.21 -10.69
CA ILE A 203 -1.48 8.48 -11.92
C ILE A 203 -2.87 7.87 -11.78
N ASP A 204 -3.81 8.30 -12.60
CA ASP A 204 -5.20 7.81 -12.60
C ASP A 204 -5.80 7.75 -11.18
N GLY A 205 -5.56 8.79 -10.39
CA GLY A 205 -6.05 8.92 -9.02
C GLY A 205 -5.27 8.06 -7.99
N THR A 206 -4.12 7.48 -8.34
CA THR A 206 -3.19 6.85 -7.41
C THR A 206 -2.14 7.87 -6.98
N GLU A 207 -1.98 8.06 -5.67
CA GLU A 207 -0.91 8.88 -5.12
C GLU A 207 0.45 8.19 -5.31
N VAL A 208 1.48 8.99 -5.63
CA VAL A 208 2.84 8.50 -5.87
C VAL A 208 3.81 9.29 -5.00
N GLU A 209 4.60 8.58 -4.21
CA GLU A 209 5.70 9.14 -3.42
C GLU A 209 7.05 8.66 -3.98
N ILE A 210 7.88 9.62 -4.41
CA ILE A 210 9.27 9.34 -4.80
C ILE A 210 10.14 9.41 -3.55
N HIS A 211 10.68 8.28 -3.15
CA HIS A 211 11.60 8.18 -2.03
C HIS A 211 13.03 8.42 -2.51
N TYR A 212 13.71 9.40 -1.95
CA TYR A 212 15.16 9.60 -2.11
C TYR A 212 15.96 8.91 -0.98
N LYS A 213 15.26 8.36 0.00
CA LYS A 213 15.74 7.43 1.04
C LYS A 213 14.65 6.40 1.30
N PRO A 214 14.93 5.10 1.32
CA PRO A 214 13.90 4.08 1.49
C PRO A 214 13.12 4.19 2.79
N SER A 215 13.78 4.65 3.85
CA SER A 215 13.19 4.85 5.16
C SER A 215 13.94 5.91 5.97
N PHE A 216 13.40 6.28 7.13
CA PHE A 216 13.99 7.27 8.02
C PHE A 216 13.87 6.84 9.49
N CYS A 217 14.94 7.06 10.26
CA CYS A 217 14.97 6.83 11.70
C CYS A 217 15.26 8.14 12.44
N ARG A 218 14.50 8.44 13.51
CA ARG A 218 14.69 9.68 14.30
C ARG A 218 16.04 9.77 15.01
N SER A 219 16.67 8.65 15.34
CA SER A 219 18.00 8.60 15.93
C SER A 219 19.06 8.90 14.86
N LEU A 220 19.85 9.96 15.02
CA LEU A 220 20.88 10.34 14.06
C LEU A 220 21.88 9.22 13.78
N ILE A 221 22.36 8.55 14.82
CA ILE A 221 23.35 7.45 14.69
C ILE A 221 22.73 6.25 13.96
N ARG A 222 21.52 5.82 14.37
CA ARG A 222 20.83 4.70 13.73
C ARG A 222 20.46 5.03 12.29
N ASN A 223 19.98 6.25 12.04
CA ASN A 223 19.65 6.71 10.70
C ASN A 223 20.88 6.67 9.79
N ARG A 224 22.05 7.19 10.24
CA ARG A 224 23.28 7.14 9.45
C ARG A 224 23.70 5.70 9.10
N ARG A 225 23.61 4.76 10.05
CA ARG A 225 23.92 3.34 9.80
C ARG A 225 22.92 2.73 8.80
N MET A 226 21.63 3.02 8.95
CA MET A 226 20.59 2.55 8.06
C MET A 226 20.77 3.10 6.64
N GLN A 227 21.01 4.40 6.48
CA GLN A 227 21.26 4.99 5.15
C GLN A 227 22.51 4.40 4.49
N LYS A 228 23.58 4.15 5.27
CA LYS A 228 24.76 3.46 4.75
C LYS A 228 24.41 2.06 4.26
N TRP A 229 23.67 1.30 5.05
CA TRP A 229 23.23 -0.04 4.65
C TRP A 229 22.41 -0.02 3.35
N PHE A 230 21.45 0.90 3.22
CA PHE A 230 20.69 1.07 1.98
C PHE A 230 21.58 1.43 0.79
N ALA A 231 22.59 2.30 0.98
CA ALA A 231 23.51 2.66 -0.09
C ALA A 231 24.38 1.47 -0.53
N ASP A 232 24.83 0.66 0.43
CA ASP A 232 25.67 -0.52 0.16
C ASP A 232 24.87 -1.63 -0.60
N HIS A 233 23.51 -1.69 -0.45
CA HIS A 233 22.63 -2.71 -1.03
C HIS A 233 21.66 -2.15 -2.08
N ALA A 234 21.90 -0.94 -2.59
CA ALA A 234 20.96 -0.23 -3.46
C ALA A 234 20.66 -0.93 -4.79
N TYR A 235 21.55 -1.80 -5.25
CA TYR A 235 21.43 -2.52 -6.52
C TYR A 235 21.15 -4.02 -6.36
N GLU A 236 20.77 -4.46 -5.16
CA GLU A 236 20.39 -5.83 -4.87
C GLU A 236 18.85 -6.03 -4.90
N CYS A 237 18.08 -4.99 -5.25
CA CYS A 237 16.61 -5.01 -5.33
C CYS A 237 16.12 -5.63 -6.63
#